data_d7f46888fb62a68580c8514cfa0d83d0
#
_entry.id   d7f46888fb62a68580c8514cfa0d83d0
#
_cell.length_a   1.000
_cell.length_b   1.000
_cell.length_c   1.000
_cell.angle_alpha   90.00
_cell.angle_beta   90.00
_cell.angle_gamma   90.00
#
_symmetry.space_group_name_H-M   'P 1'
#
loop_
_entity.id
_entity.type
_entity.pdbx_description
1 polymer ?
#
loop_
_entity_poly.entity_id
_entity_poly.type
_entity_poly.pdbx_seq_one_letter_code
_entity_poly.pdbx_strand_id
1 'polypeptide(L)'
;MPANGTSDMAAAEVKPTVKGLNRTEALASIMQDPVWDVVVVGGGATGAGVALDAASRGLKTLLLEAQDFSAGTSSRSTKLIHGGVRYLKNPRDWGLVHDALVERKRLIDNCPQLVHAEPFVLPCFKKWEREIYMAGLGFYGAMAGKDQIGRTRMLKPEEAEKVLPGVKTEGLLGGVEFFDAQFDDARLNIALIRTAATHGAVCLNYMPVVGLERIGGLIQSVTVEDKHTGESHRIRTKMVFNCAGVWADQIRRLADPQAAQLLRFSRGTHVVVDRSFLPGDAGMLIPKTRDGRVLFAIPWHNAVLLGTTDVEVREAEFDPQPSEDEIDFILETASGYLAKPLYRSDVLAAFAGLRPLLRVPAGQSSTAQASRSHSVISEFGNMITIAGGKWTSYRRMAEDAMLEATLRHLIEPRLCITKDLPILVDETFNPEVIEEAACQGPENDAKVIEYALYARDFEGACTAEDILWRRLRVGVLNAARAQELLPKVAAALEGREYAAPAASVANEAETHAEEAAEEVVKSAEADAEVLAEPSSKTETPEISVKALETPTAAEEVVKSADADAEVLAEPSSKSEKPKVSVKTQKTPTAAEEVVKSADADAEVLAEPSSNRKSKRFWHR
;
A
#
# COMPACT_ATOMS: atom_id res chain seq x y z
N MET A 1 60.06 11.54 -6.23
CA MET A 1 58.96 10.72 -5.72
C MET A 1 57.69 11.22 -6.36
N PRO A 2 57.07 10.50 -7.28
CA PRO A 2 55.82 10.95 -7.91
C PRO A 2 54.64 10.62 -6.99
N ALA A 3 53.70 11.56 -6.86
CA ALA A 3 52.46 11.42 -6.16
C ALA A 3 51.49 10.53 -6.99
N ASN A 4 50.96 9.51 -6.34
CA ASN A 4 49.92 8.65 -6.90
C ASN A 4 48.59 9.43 -6.95
N GLY A 5 48.15 9.75 -8.14
CA GLY A 5 46.76 10.11 -8.41
C GLY A 5 45.90 8.84 -8.41
N THR A 6 45.12 8.64 -7.37
CA THR A 6 44.02 7.65 -7.39
C THR A 6 42.89 8.27 -8.19
N SER A 7 42.71 7.81 -9.43
CA SER A 7 41.46 8.02 -10.18
C SER A 7 40.36 7.23 -9.47
N ASP A 8 39.42 7.91 -8.82
CA ASP A 8 38.13 7.36 -8.45
C ASP A 8 37.34 7.08 -9.75
N MET A 9 37.55 5.91 -10.32
CA MET A 9 36.61 5.33 -11.22
C MET A 9 35.38 4.92 -10.37
N ALA A 10 34.34 5.72 -10.41
CA ALA A 10 33.04 5.33 -9.91
C ALA A 10 32.66 4.04 -10.65
N ALA A 11 32.72 2.91 -9.94
CA ALA A 11 32.19 1.65 -10.46
C ALA A 11 30.72 1.90 -10.83
N ALA A 12 30.39 1.72 -12.09
CA ALA A 12 28.99 1.73 -12.53
C ALA A 12 28.26 0.70 -11.65
N GLU A 13 27.31 1.16 -10.84
CA GLU A 13 26.46 0.29 -10.05
C GLU A 13 25.68 -0.59 -11.04
N VAL A 14 26.08 -1.85 -11.16
CA VAL A 14 25.33 -2.84 -11.92
C VAL A 14 23.96 -2.97 -11.21
N LYS A 15 22.91 -2.48 -11.83
CA LYS A 15 21.55 -2.63 -11.30
C LYS A 15 21.29 -4.15 -11.12
N PRO A 16 20.84 -4.58 -9.93
CA PRO A 16 20.55 -6.00 -9.71
C PRO A 16 19.46 -6.45 -10.69
N THR A 17 19.69 -7.56 -11.38
CA THR A 17 18.69 -8.18 -12.26
C THR A 17 17.48 -8.62 -11.44
N VAL A 18 16.28 -8.27 -11.88
CA VAL A 18 15.02 -8.61 -11.20
C VAL A 18 14.79 -10.11 -11.28
N LYS A 19 14.72 -10.78 -10.11
CA LYS A 19 14.49 -12.22 -10.06
C LYS A 19 13.06 -12.58 -10.47
N GLY A 20 12.91 -13.62 -11.29
CA GLY A 20 11.62 -14.24 -11.59
C GLY A 20 11.07 -15.05 -10.40
N LEU A 21 9.74 -15.20 -10.35
CA LEU A 21 9.04 -16.03 -9.36
C LEU A 21 8.86 -17.44 -9.92
N ASN A 22 9.90 -18.25 -9.84
CA ASN A 22 9.87 -19.64 -10.33
C ASN A 22 9.23 -20.55 -9.27
N ARG A 23 8.00 -21.03 -9.55
CA ARG A 23 7.25 -21.90 -8.62
C ARG A 23 7.98 -23.22 -8.36
N THR A 24 8.57 -23.84 -9.38
CA THR A 24 9.28 -25.14 -9.23
C THR A 24 10.47 -25.02 -8.30
N GLU A 25 11.29 -23.97 -8.44
CA GLU A 25 12.42 -23.71 -7.55
C GLU A 25 11.96 -23.39 -6.12
N ALA A 26 10.87 -22.63 -5.99
CA ALA A 26 10.30 -22.28 -4.70
C ALA A 26 9.75 -23.51 -3.96
N LEU A 27 9.02 -24.40 -4.65
CA LEU A 27 8.56 -25.68 -4.10
C LEU A 27 9.74 -26.58 -3.71
N ALA A 28 10.75 -26.72 -4.57
CA ALA A 28 11.96 -27.48 -4.24
C ALA A 28 12.65 -26.92 -2.97
N SER A 29 12.62 -25.62 -2.75
CA SER A 29 13.21 -24.99 -1.56
C SER A 29 12.47 -25.35 -0.28
N ILE A 30 11.15 -25.47 -0.28
CA ILE A 30 10.38 -25.89 0.91
C ILE A 30 10.49 -27.40 1.16
N MET A 31 10.63 -28.22 0.10
CA MET A 31 10.76 -29.67 0.22
C MET A 31 12.11 -30.12 0.82
N GLN A 32 13.13 -29.26 0.83
CA GLN A 32 14.40 -29.51 1.54
C GLN A 32 14.25 -29.47 3.06
N ASP A 33 13.05 -29.21 3.56
CA ASP A 33 12.69 -29.08 4.98
C ASP A 33 13.62 -28.17 5.81
N PRO A 34 13.90 -26.94 5.33
CA PRO A 34 14.69 -26.01 6.11
C PRO A 34 13.88 -25.45 7.27
N VAL A 35 14.56 -24.96 8.32
CA VAL A 35 13.93 -24.07 9.29
C VAL A 35 13.99 -22.64 8.75
N TRP A 36 12.84 -22.03 8.55
CA TRP A 36 12.73 -20.64 8.12
C TRP A 36 12.88 -19.70 9.33
N ASP A 37 13.60 -18.59 9.17
CA ASP A 37 13.63 -17.56 10.21
C ASP A 37 12.26 -16.90 10.33
N VAL A 38 11.62 -16.67 9.18
CA VAL A 38 10.34 -15.97 9.07
C VAL A 38 9.45 -16.64 8.03
N VAL A 39 8.21 -16.93 8.40
CA VAL A 39 7.11 -17.24 7.47
C VAL A 39 6.12 -16.08 7.49
N VAL A 40 5.87 -15.49 6.31
CA VAL A 40 4.89 -14.41 6.09
C VAL A 40 3.65 -15.01 5.45
N VAL A 41 2.50 -14.85 6.09
CA VAL A 41 1.20 -15.35 5.63
C VAL A 41 0.40 -14.22 5.01
N GLY A 42 0.19 -14.26 3.70
CA GLY A 42 -0.51 -13.26 2.90
C GLY A 42 0.41 -12.48 1.97
N GLY A 43 0.12 -12.52 0.65
CA GLY A 43 0.90 -11.90 -0.44
C GLY A 43 0.32 -10.55 -0.92
N GLY A 44 -0.42 -9.83 -0.06
CA GLY A 44 -0.82 -8.44 -0.30
C GLY A 44 0.27 -7.45 0.09
N ALA A 45 -0.01 -6.14 0.01
CA ALA A 45 0.94 -5.06 0.26
C ALA A 45 1.69 -5.18 1.60
N THR A 46 0.97 -5.55 2.67
CA THR A 46 1.56 -5.73 4.01
C THR A 46 2.57 -6.88 4.02
N GLY A 47 2.18 -8.04 3.49
CA GLY A 47 3.05 -9.21 3.47
C GLY A 47 4.23 -9.06 2.52
N ALA A 48 4.03 -8.46 1.35
CA ALA A 48 5.11 -8.11 0.43
C ALA A 48 6.13 -7.16 1.09
N GLY A 49 5.64 -6.15 1.82
CA GLY A 49 6.49 -5.24 2.59
C GLY A 49 7.28 -5.93 3.69
N VAL A 50 6.64 -6.83 4.47
CA VAL A 50 7.31 -7.61 5.53
C VAL A 50 8.32 -8.58 4.93
N ALA A 51 7.98 -9.26 3.83
CA ALA A 51 8.90 -10.18 3.16
C ALA A 51 10.14 -9.45 2.61
N LEU A 52 9.94 -8.26 2.02
CA LEU A 52 11.03 -7.42 1.53
C LEU A 52 11.92 -6.93 2.69
N ASP A 53 11.34 -6.42 3.77
CA ASP A 53 12.10 -5.94 4.92
C ASP A 53 12.88 -7.10 5.60
N ALA A 54 12.24 -8.25 5.81
CA ALA A 54 12.89 -9.42 6.38
C ALA A 54 14.03 -9.96 5.49
N ALA A 55 13.79 -10.13 4.19
CA ALA A 55 14.80 -10.64 3.26
C ALA A 55 15.97 -9.66 3.08
N SER A 56 15.70 -8.35 2.98
CA SER A 56 16.75 -7.32 2.88
C SER A 56 17.61 -7.20 4.13
N ARG A 57 17.10 -7.64 5.29
CA ARG A 57 17.91 -7.84 6.52
C ARG A 57 18.68 -9.17 6.52
N GLY A 58 18.57 -10.01 5.47
CA GLY A 58 19.25 -11.31 5.35
C GLY A 58 18.62 -12.40 6.21
N LEU A 59 17.33 -12.31 6.56
CA LEU A 59 16.58 -13.39 7.19
C LEU A 59 16.11 -14.39 6.14
N LYS A 60 16.15 -15.68 6.46
CA LYS A 60 15.59 -16.74 5.60
C LYS A 60 14.08 -16.63 5.62
N THR A 61 13.51 -16.05 4.57
CA THR A 61 12.12 -15.61 4.49
C THR A 61 11.32 -16.42 3.49
N LEU A 62 10.13 -16.87 3.90
CA LEU A 62 9.14 -17.53 3.06
C LEU A 62 7.84 -16.74 3.08
N LEU A 63 7.35 -16.32 1.92
CA LEU A 63 6.05 -15.68 1.72
C LEU A 63 5.07 -16.69 1.12
N LEU A 64 3.92 -16.86 1.77
CA LEU A 64 2.84 -17.78 1.37
C LEU A 64 1.54 -17.01 1.14
N GLU A 65 0.98 -17.13 -0.06
CA GLU A 65 -0.30 -16.52 -0.43
C GLU A 65 -1.33 -17.60 -0.79
N ALA A 66 -2.53 -17.45 -0.28
CA ALA A 66 -3.60 -18.44 -0.44
C ALA A 66 -4.21 -18.46 -1.85
N GLN A 67 -4.13 -17.35 -2.57
CA GLN A 67 -4.60 -17.18 -3.95
C GLN A 67 -3.45 -16.66 -4.81
N ASP A 68 -3.74 -15.84 -5.84
CA ASP A 68 -2.70 -15.09 -6.50
C ASP A 68 -2.22 -13.90 -5.63
N PHE A 69 -0.98 -13.49 -5.84
CA PHE A 69 -0.44 -12.27 -5.23
C PHE A 69 -1.32 -11.06 -5.53
N SER A 70 -1.59 -10.24 -4.52
CA SER A 70 -2.46 -9.07 -4.62
C SER A 70 -3.96 -9.35 -4.81
N ALA A 71 -4.42 -10.60 -4.83
CA ALA A 71 -5.82 -10.96 -5.15
C ALA A 71 -6.86 -10.34 -4.20
N GLY A 72 -6.49 -10.06 -2.95
CA GLY A 72 -7.37 -9.41 -1.97
C GLY A 72 -7.45 -7.89 -2.13
N THR A 73 -7.46 -7.17 -1.02
CA THR A 73 -7.62 -5.71 -0.93
C THR A 73 -6.58 -4.93 -1.75
N SER A 74 -5.38 -5.50 -1.91
CA SER A 74 -4.20 -4.79 -2.44
C SER A 74 -4.28 -4.44 -3.94
N SER A 75 -5.13 -5.11 -4.74
CA SER A 75 -5.39 -4.75 -6.15
C SER A 75 -6.71 -4.01 -6.35
N ARG A 76 -7.44 -3.74 -5.26
CA ARG A 76 -8.79 -3.18 -5.29
C ARG A 76 -8.86 -1.81 -4.59
N SER A 77 -7.76 -1.06 -4.64
CA SER A 77 -7.64 0.29 -4.06
C SER A 77 -8.20 1.35 -5.01
N THR A 78 -8.26 2.60 -4.52
CA THR A 78 -8.56 3.79 -5.34
C THR A 78 -7.38 4.20 -6.24
N LYS A 79 -6.29 3.42 -6.30
CA LYS A 79 -5.05 3.71 -7.07
C LYS A 79 -4.36 5.01 -6.64
N LEU A 80 -4.49 5.39 -5.36
CA LEU A 80 -3.87 6.58 -4.77
C LEU A 80 -2.97 6.25 -3.59
N ILE A 81 -1.80 6.86 -3.57
CA ILE A 81 -0.90 6.96 -2.43
C ILE A 81 -1.08 8.35 -1.85
N HIS A 82 -1.85 8.47 -0.77
CA HIS A 82 -2.29 9.75 -0.24
C HIS A 82 -2.15 9.86 1.29
N GLY A 83 -1.91 11.08 1.79
CA GLY A 83 -1.83 11.35 3.23
C GLY A 83 -3.18 11.27 3.94
N GLY A 84 -4.27 11.51 3.21
CA GLY A 84 -5.64 11.47 3.74
C GLY A 84 -6.12 12.81 4.25
N VAL A 85 -6.34 13.76 3.33
CA VAL A 85 -6.87 15.12 3.57
C VAL A 85 -8.06 15.14 4.54
N ARG A 86 -8.92 14.13 4.50
CA ARG A 86 -10.10 13.98 5.36
C ARG A 86 -9.76 13.98 6.86
N TYR A 87 -8.58 13.48 7.26
CA TYR A 87 -8.17 13.36 8.66
C TYR A 87 -7.67 14.68 9.25
N LEU A 88 -7.45 15.72 8.45
CA LEU A 88 -7.11 17.07 8.93
C LEU A 88 -8.17 17.68 9.85
N LYS A 89 -9.43 17.21 9.75
CA LYS A 89 -10.54 17.66 10.60
C LYS A 89 -10.31 17.32 12.09
N ASN A 90 -9.45 16.35 12.40
CA ASN A 90 -9.17 15.94 13.76
C ASN A 90 -7.66 16.12 14.06
N PRO A 91 -7.27 17.05 14.93
CA PRO A 91 -5.86 17.27 15.27
C PRO A 91 -5.13 16.02 15.80
N ARG A 92 -5.85 15.08 16.40
CA ARG A 92 -5.25 13.82 16.88
C ARG A 92 -4.73 12.94 15.76
N ASP A 93 -5.22 13.14 14.53
CA ASP A 93 -4.82 12.35 13.34
C ASP A 93 -3.72 13.04 12.52
N TRP A 94 -3.23 14.23 12.92
CA TRP A 94 -2.22 14.96 12.14
C TRP A 94 -0.89 14.20 12.03
N GLY A 95 -0.47 13.51 13.10
CA GLY A 95 0.70 12.63 13.04
C GLY A 95 0.56 11.53 11.98
N LEU A 96 -0.62 10.90 11.90
CA LEU A 96 -0.92 9.90 10.87
C LEU A 96 -0.87 10.49 9.44
N VAL A 97 -1.35 11.73 9.27
CA VAL A 97 -1.28 12.43 7.96
C VAL A 97 0.19 12.73 7.60
N HIS A 98 0.96 13.28 8.53
CA HIS A 98 2.39 13.57 8.32
C HIS A 98 3.16 12.30 7.92
N ASP A 99 3.03 11.22 8.68
CA ASP A 99 3.72 9.95 8.38
C ASP A 99 3.34 9.40 7.01
N ALA A 100 2.07 9.50 6.64
CA ALA A 100 1.60 9.09 5.31
C ALA A 100 2.18 9.96 4.19
N LEU A 101 2.37 11.27 4.41
CA LEU A 101 3.00 12.17 3.44
C LEU A 101 4.49 11.86 3.24
N VAL A 102 5.20 11.53 4.31
CA VAL A 102 6.60 11.08 4.26
C VAL A 102 6.71 9.75 3.50
N GLU A 103 5.88 8.75 3.84
CA GLU A 103 5.89 7.45 3.14
C GLU A 103 5.47 7.58 1.67
N ARG A 104 4.56 8.51 1.32
CA ARG A 104 4.20 8.84 -0.06
C ARG A 104 5.43 9.29 -0.86
N LYS A 105 6.21 10.23 -0.31
CA LYS A 105 7.42 10.71 -0.99
C LYS A 105 8.45 9.61 -1.16
N ARG A 106 8.70 8.80 -0.11
CA ARG A 106 9.61 7.65 -0.19
C ARG A 106 9.20 6.67 -1.29
N LEU A 107 7.91 6.40 -1.41
CA LEU A 107 7.43 5.46 -2.41
C LEU A 107 7.62 5.99 -3.84
N ILE A 108 7.41 7.29 -4.06
CA ILE A 108 7.75 7.95 -5.34
C ILE A 108 9.25 7.81 -5.64
N ASP A 109 10.10 8.03 -4.63
CA ASP A 109 11.55 7.97 -4.81
C ASP A 109 12.06 6.53 -5.05
N ASN A 110 11.46 5.56 -4.36
CA ASN A 110 11.86 4.16 -4.45
C ASN A 110 11.29 3.43 -5.67
N CYS A 111 10.21 3.93 -6.29
CA CYS A 111 9.55 3.29 -7.43
C CYS A 111 8.91 4.31 -8.38
N PRO A 112 9.70 5.21 -9.01
CA PRO A 112 9.17 6.26 -9.88
C PRO A 112 8.50 5.72 -11.15
N GLN A 113 8.77 4.48 -11.55
CA GLN A 113 8.15 3.83 -12.71
C GLN A 113 6.67 3.49 -12.48
N LEU A 114 6.26 3.24 -11.24
CA LEU A 114 4.89 2.80 -10.89
C LEU A 114 4.15 3.80 -10.00
N VAL A 115 4.85 4.80 -9.43
CA VAL A 115 4.28 5.77 -8.49
C VAL A 115 4.73 7.18 -8.88
N HIS A 116 3.80 8.05 -9.19
CA HIS A 116 4.09 9.42 -9.60
C HIS A 116 3.17 10.44 -8.92
N ALA A 117 3.63 11.69 -8.89
CA ALA A 117 2.83 12.80 -8.38
C ALA A 117 1.75 13.17 -9.39
N GLU A 118 0.52 13.35 -8.90
CA GLU A 118 -0.64 13.65 -9.73
C GLU A 118 -1.35 14.90 -9.23
N PRO A 119 -1.72 15.85 -10.11
CA PRO A 119 -2.53 16.99 -9.73
C PRO A 119 -3.98 16.60 -9.47
N PHE A 120 -4.57 17.17 -8.43
CA PHE A 120 -5.99 17.04 -8.10
C PHE A 120 -6.62 18.41 -8.02
N VAL A 121 -7.81 18.54 -8.56
CA VAL A 121 -8.61 19.75 -8.44
C VAL A 121 -9.85 19.46 -7.61
N LEU A 122 -10.07 20.31 -6.62
CA LEU A 122 -11.32 20.38 -5.86
C LEU A 122 -12.15 21.53 -6.45
N PRO A 123 -13.18 21.27 -7.27
CA PRO A 123 -14.00 22.31 -7.88
C PRO A 123 -14.90 22.98 -6.85
N CYS A 124 -15.05 24.30 -6.95
CA CYS A 124 -15.80 25.14 -6.01
C CYS A 124 -16.99 25.82 -6.69
N PHE A 125 -18.18 25.62 -6.12
CA PHE A 125 -19.44 26.16 -6.62
C PHE A 125 -20.06 27.21 -5.68
N LYS A 126 -19.46 27.45 -4.50
CA LYS A 126 -19.89 28.49 -3.54
C LYS A 126 -18.76 29.45 -3.25
N LYS A 127 -19.08 30.71 -3.03
CA LYS A 127 -18.11 31.81 -2.89
C LYS A 127 -17.05 31.59 -1.79
N TRP A 128 -17.40 30.91 -0.69
CA TRP A 128 -16.51 30.71 0.45
C TRP A 128 -15.75 29.36 0.40
N GLU A 129 -16.10 28.44 -0.52
CA GLU A 129 -15.50 27.12 -0.59
C GLU A 129 -14.03 27.17 -0.95
N ARG A 130 -13.66 28.03 -1.92
CA ARG A 130 -12.30 28.14 -2.41
C ARG A 130 -11.30 28.54 -1.33
N GLU A 131 -11.68 29.54 -0.49
CA GLU A 131 -10.84 30.02 0.61
C GLU A 131 -10.67 28.96 1.70
N ILE A 132 -11.75 28.27 2.09
CA ILE A 132 -11.72 27.20 3.10
C ILE A 132 -10.89 26.02 2.61
N TYR A 133 -11.11 25.60 1.36
CA TYR A 133 -10.36 24.47 0.82
C TYR A 133 -8.89 24.81 0.61
N MET A 134 -8.59 26.04 0.20
CA MET A 134 -7.20 26.52 0.11
C MET A 134 -6.49 26.48 1.47
N ALA A 135 -7.15 26.92 2.54
CA ALA A 135 -6.58 26.86 3.88
C ALA A 135 -6.31 25.41 4.31
N GLY A 136 -7.28 24.50 4.12
CA GLY A 136 -7.14 23.09 4.47
C GLY A 136 -6.09 22.35 3.63
N LEU A 137 -6.13 22.50 2.31
CA LEU A 137 -5.19 21.84 1.40
C LEU A 137 -3.80 22.49 1.42
N GLY A 138 -3.72 23.80 1.68
CA GLY A 138 -2.46 24.49 1.92
C GLY A 138 -1.77 23.97 3.18
N PHE A 139 -2.52 23.78 4.27
CA PHE A 139 -2.02 23.15 5.49
C PHE A 139 -1.58 21.70 5.24
N TYR A 140 -2.36 20.91 4.48
CA TYR A 140 -1.99 19.56 4.07
C TYR A 140 -0.63 19.52 3.33
N GLY A 141 -0.45 20.43 2.36
CA GLY A 141 0.84 20.56 1.66
C GLY A 141 1.98 20.98 2.59
N ALA A 142 1.72 21.93 3.51
CA ALA A 142 2.71 22.39 4.48
C ALA A 142 3.16 21.30 5.45
N MET A 143 2.25 20.39 5.86
CA MET A 143 2.59 19.24 6.71
C MET A 143 3.60 18.29 6.05
N ALA A 144 3.68 18.23 4.73
CA ALA A 144 4.69 17.45 4.03
C ALA A 144 6.10 18.07 4.14
N GLY A 145 6.21 19.36 4.46
CA GLY A 145 7.50 20.04 4.60
C GLY A 145 8.38 19.86 3.36
N LYS A 146 9.58 19.31 3.56
CA LYS A 146 10.53 19.00 2.47
C LYS A 146 10.05 17.87 1.53
N ASP A 147 9.10 17.05 1.97
CA ASP A 147 8.55 15.91 1.22
C ASP A 147 7.30 16.30 0.40
N GLN A 148 7.10 17.60 0.18
CA GLN A 148 6.04 18.14 -0.67
C GLN A 148 6.30 17.77 -2.14
N ILE A 149 5.26 17.22 -2.81
CA ILE A 149 5.35 16.72 -4.20
C ILE A 149 4.72 17.64 -5.23
N GLY A 150 4.14 18.77 -4.81
CA GLY A 150 3.55 19.78 -5.68
C GLY A 150 2.97 20.94 -4.87
N ARG A 151 2.74 22.09 -5.52
CA ARG A 151 2.30 23.31 -4.86
C ARG A 151 0.77 23.44 -4.89
N THR A 152 0.15 23.63 -3.73
CA THR A 152 -1.28 23.97 -3.64
C THR A 152 -1.53 25.40 -4.13
N ARG A 153 -2.54 25.61 -4.99
CA ARG A 153 -2.92 26.94 -5.52
C ARG A 153 -4.42 27.07 -5.77
N MET A 154 -4.93 28.29 -5.70
CA MET A 154 -6.28 28.61 -6.15
C MET A 154 -6.32 28.73 -7.66
N LEU A 155 -7.39 28.22 -8.28
CA LEU A 155 -7.69 28.33 -9.69
C LEU A 155 -8.88 29.25 -9.90
N LYS A 156 -8.81 30.13 -10.92
CA LYS A 156 -9.97 30.83 -11.45
C LYS A 156 -10.86 29.85 -12.23
N PRO A 157 -12.13 30.22 -12.57
CA PRO A 157 -13.00 29.30 -13.31
C PRO A 157 -12.38 28.79 -14.62
N GLU A 158 -11.79 29.66 -15.42
CA GLU A 158 -11.18 29.31 -16.71
C GLU A 158 -9.92 28.44 -16.53
N GLU A 159 -9.16 28.67 -15.46
CA GLU A 159 -8.00 27.85 -15.11
C GLU A 159 -8.43 26.46 -14.61
N ALA A 160 -9.51 26.38 -13.80
CA ALA A 160 -10.05 25.13 -13.31
C ALA A 160 -10.60 24.27 -14.46
N GLU A 161 -11.33 24.86 -15.42
CA GLU A 161 -11.82 24.17 -16.61
C GLU A 161 -10.66 23.67 -17.49
N LYS A 162 -9.59 24.46 -17.64
CA LYS A 162 -8.41 24.06 -18.41
C LYS A 162 -7.65 22.90 -17.78
N VAL A 163 -7.48 22.90 -16.45
CA VAL A 163 -6.75 21.84 -15.72
C VAL A 163 -7.62 20.59 -15.58
N LEU A 164 -8.93 20.77 -15.48
CA LEU A 164 -9.91 19.69 -15.29
C LEU A 164 -10.96 19.73 -16.41
N PRO A 165 -10.60 19.47 -17.66
CA PRO A 165 -11.55 19.44 -18.77
C PRO A 165 -12.58 18.31 -18.50
N GLY A 166 -13.85 18.60 -18.76
CA GLY A 166 -14.95 17.70 -18.39
C GLY A 166 -15.61 17.99 -17.04
N VAL A 167 -15.10 18.99 -16.27
CA VAL A 167 -15.80 19.49 -15.09
C VAL A 167 -17.07 20.26 -15.50
N LYS A 168 -18.12 20.20 -14.68
CA LYS A 168 -19.31 21.03 -14.84
C LYS A 168 -18.95 22.50 -14.71
N THR A 169 -19.21 23.30 -15.75
CA THR A 169 -18.89 24.75 -15.79
C THR A 169 -20.01 25.63 -15.24
N GLU A 170 -21.27 25.15 -15.30
CA GLU A 170 -22.42 25.89 -14.78
C GLU A 170 -22.30 26.12 -13.27
N GLY A 171 -22.17 27.38 -12.86
CA GLY A 171 -22.00 27.78 -11.45
C GLY A 171 -20.59 27.54 -10.88
N LEU A 172 -19.61 27.15 -11.69
CA LEU A 172 -18.23 26.97 -11.27
C LEU A 172 -17.60 28.33 -10.93
N LEU A 173 -17.10 28.50 -9.72
CA LEU A 173 -16.42 29.70 -9.22
C LEU A 173 -14.89 29.55 -9.18
N GLY A 174 -14.37 28.45 -9.69
CA GLY A 174 -12.96 28.09 -9.69
C GLY A 174 -12.70 26.79 -8.95
N GLY A 175 -11.48 26.61 -8.46
CA GLY A 175 -11.08 25.41 -7.74
C GLY A 175 -9.84 25.59 -6.87
N VAL A 176 -9.44 24.54 -6.19
CA VAL A 176 -8.16 24.43 -5.50
C VAL A 176 -7.43 23.22 -6.05
N GLU A 177 -6.24 23.45 -6.60
CA GLU A 177 -5.33 22.41 -7.05
C GLU A 177 -4.39 22.02 -5.91
N PHE A 178 -4.18 20.72 -5.75
CA PHE A 178 -3.21 20.15 -4.83
C PHE A 178 -2.64 18.88 -5.43
N PHE A 179 -1.67 18.26 -4.77
CA PHE A 179 -1.01 17.06 -5.29
C PHE A 179 -1.08 15.90 -4.29
N ASP A 180 -1.41 14.74 -4.82
CA ASP A 180 -1.17 13.44 -4.18
C ASP A 180 -0.47 12.51 -5.18
N ALA A 181 -0.24 11.25 -4.85
CA ALA A 181 0.40 10.35 -5.78
C ALA A 181 -0.60 9.31 -6.32
N GLN A 182 -0.43 8.96 -7.58
CA GLN A 182 -1.11 7.87 -8.27
C GLN A 182 -0.18 6.69 -8.45
N PHE A 183 -0.74 5.47 -8.55
CA PHE A 183 0.04 4.27 -8.74
C PHE A 183 -0.78 3.12 -9.35
N ASP A 184 -0.09 2.10 -9.90
CA ASP A 184 -0.68 0.79 -10.14
C ASP A 184 -0.45 -0.11 -8.93
N ASP A 185 -1.51 -0.38 -8.18
CA ASP A 185 -1.45 -1.09 -6.92
C ASP A 185 -1.04 -2.57 -7.05
N ALA A 186 -1.53 -3.27 -8.08
CA ALA A 186 -1.18 -4.66 -8.29
C ALA A 186 0.24 -4.80 -8.85
N ARG A 187 0.63 -3.96 -9.81
CA ARG A 187 1.98 -3.95 -10.38
C ARG A 187 3.03 -3.63 -9.32
N LEU A 188 2.77 -2.62 -8.48
CA LEU A 188 3.65 -2.30 -7.36
C LEU A 188 3.81 -3.49 -6.40
N ASN A 189 2.71 -4.21 -6.10
CA ASN A 189 2.80 -5.38 -5.22
C ASN A 189 3.64 -6.51 -5.83
N ILE A 190 3.50 -6.78 -7.12
CA ILE A 190 4.33 -7.75 -7.84
C ILE A 190 5.80 -7.32 -7.84
N ALA A 191 6.08 -6.04 -8.08
CA ALA A 191 7.44 -5.49 -8.03
C ALA A 191 8.05 -5.65 -6.63
N LEU A 192 7.29 -5.39 -5.56
CA LEU A 192 7.72 -5.62 -4.18
C LEU A 192 8.09 -7.08 -3.91
N ILE A 193 7.25 -8.02 -4.34
CA ILE A 193 7.47 -9.46 -4.15
C ILE A 193 8.70 -9.92 -4.95
N ARG A 194 8.87 -9.47 -6.20
CA ARG A 194 10.06 -9.76 -7.02
C ARG A 194 11.32 -9.14 -6.42
N THR A 195 11.23 -7.93 -5.87
CA THR A 195 12.33 -7.31 -5.13
C THR A 195 12.69 -8.13 -3.89
N ALA A 196 11.70 -8.59 -3.12
CA ALA A 196 11.93 -9.49 -1.98
C ALA A 196 12.60 -10.81 -2.42
N ALA A 197 12.17 -11.39 -3.53
CA ALA A 197 12.79 -12.59 -4.11
C ALA A 197 14.24 -12.35 -4.57
N THR A 198 14.54 -11.18 -5.12
CA THR A 198 15.91 -10.77 -5.47
C THR A 198 16.79 -10.66 -4.23
N HIS A 199 16.23 -10.26 -3.08
CA HIS A 199 16.90 -10.26 -1.77
C HIS A 199 16.89 -11.64 -1.07
N GLY A 200 16.45 -12.70 -1.73
CA GLY A 200 16.52 -14.08 -1.21
C GLY A 200 15.25 -14.61 -0.55
N ALA A 201 14.13 -13.88 -0.57
CA ALA A 201 12.86 -14.45 -0.16
C ALA A 201 12.41 -15.54 -1.14
N VAL A 202 11.78 -16.59 -0.60
CA VAL A 202 11.02 -17.58 -1.39
C VAL A 202 9.56 -17.17 -1.32
N CYS A 203 8.91 -17.00 -2.49
CA CYS A 203 7.53 -16.51 -2.57
C CYS A 203 6.68 -17.50 -3.36
N LEU A 204 5.57 -17.95 -2.74
CA LEU A 204 4.64 -18.92 -3.32
C LEU A 204 3.20 -18.41 -3.16
N ASN A 205 2.49 -18.34 -4.28
CA ASN A 205 1.05 -18.14 -4.34
C ASN A 205 0.32 -19.50 -4.47
N TYR A 206 -0.99 -19.51 -4.32
CA TYR A 206 -1.83 -20.71 -4.30
C TYR A 206 -1.40 -21.75 -3.25
N MET A 207 -0.87 -21.24 -2.11
CA MET A 207 -0.37 -22.03 -0.97
C MET A 207 -1.03 -21.55 0.34
N PRO A 208 -2.35 -21.77 0.53
CA PRO A 208 -3.02 -21.42 1.78
C PRO A 208 -2.39 -22.10 2.98
N VAL A 209 -2.19 -21.34 4.05
CA VAL A 209 -1.88 -21.87 5.37
C VAL A 209 -3.16 -22.43 5.97
N VAL A 210 -3.18 -23.75 6.21
CA VAL A 210 -4.35 -24.48 6.71
C VAL A 210 -4.18 -24.98 8.15
N GLY A 211 -2.97 -24.88 8.72
CA GLY A 211 -2.69 -25.27 10.10
C GLY A 211 -1.48 -24.57 10.70
N LEU A 212 -1.50 -24.42 12.01
CA LEU A 212 -0.39 -23.90 12.83
C LEU A 212 -0.15 -24.86 13.99
N GLU A 213 1.02 -25.50 14.02
CA GLU A 213 1.40 -26.42 15.10
C GLU A 213 2.10 -25.67 16.22
N ARG A 214 1.53 -25.71 17.41
CA ARG A 214 2.10 -25.06 18.60
C ARG A 214 2.63 -26.10 19.58
N ILE A 215 3.88 -25.92 20.00
CA ILE A 215 4.54 -26.76 21.03
C ILE A 215 5.18 -25.84 22.06
N GLY A 216 4.87 -26.03 23.33
CA GLY A 216 5.41 -25.18 24.40
C GLY A 216 5.01 -23.70 24.31
N GLY A 217 3.84 -23.43 23.72
CA GLY A 217 3.34 -22.05 23.55
C GLY A 217 3.83 -21.33 22.29
N LEU A 218 4.80 -21.89 21.55
CA LEU A 218 5.38 -21.33 20.33
C LEU A 218 4.91 -22.10 19.09
N ILE A 219 4.72 -21.40 17.99
CA ILE A 219 4.47 -22.02 16.67
C ILE A 219 5.80 -22.60 16.17
N GLN A 220 5.83 -23.90 15.90
CA GLN A 220 6.99 -24.62 15.42
C GLN A 220 6.94 -24.89 13.92
N SER A 221 5.72 -24.96 13.36
CA SER A 221 5.52 -25.17 11.94
C SER A 221 4.17 -24.63 11.48
N VAL A 222 4.11 -24.34 10.18
CA VAL A 222 2.87 -24.06 9.46
C VAL A 222 2.58 -25.21 8.50
N THR A 223 1.31 -25.59 8.35
CA THR A 223 0.84 -26.53 7.33
C THR A 223 0.23 -25.76 6.20
N VAL A 224 0.69 -26.01 4.98
CA VAL A 224 0.19 -25.40 3.74
C VAL A 224 -0.34 -26.48 2.82
N GLU A 225 -1.26 -26.11 1.96
CA GLU A 225 -1.81 -26.95 0.89
C GLU A 225 -1.49 -26.34 -0.46
N ASP A 226 -0.87 -27.08 -1.37
CA ASP A 226 -0.72 -26.65 -2.77
C ASP A 226 -2.06 -26.82 -3.49
N LYS A 227 -2.69 -25.72 -3.87
CA LYS A 227 -4.00 -25.73 -4.57
C LYS A 227 -3.96 -26.38 -5.95
N HIS A 228 -2.78 -26.48 -6.57
CA HIS A 228 -2.64 -27.12 -7.89
C HIS A 228 -2.54 -28.65 -7.81
N THR A 229 -1.95 -29.17 -6.74
CA THR A 229 -1.75 -30.62 -6.56
C THR A 229 -2.62 -31.24 -5.49
N GLY A 230 -3.12 -30.42 -4.53
CA GLY A 230 -3.80 -30.89 -3.32
C GLY A 230 -2.82 -31.45 -2.26
N GLU A 231 -1.51 -31.39 -2.49
CA GLU A 231 -0.52 -31.87 -1.55
C GLU A 231 -0.35 -30.92 -0.36
N SER A 232 -0.19 -31.50 0.83
CA SER A 232 0.08 -30.74 2.05
C SER A 232 1.55 -30.82 2.43
N HIS A 233 2.12 -29.66 2.80
CA HIS A 233 3.51 -29.55 3.24
C HIS A 233 3.57 -28.96 4.66
N ARG A 234 4.41 -29.57 5.51
CA ARG A 234 4.73 -29.06 6.84
C ARG A 234 6.01 -28.23 6.77
N ILE A 235 5.96 -26.95 7.14
CA ILE A 235 7.06 -26.00 7.02
C ILE A 235 7.48 -25.55 8.42
N ARG A 236 8.71 -25.82 8.80
CA ARG A 236 9.27 -25.42 10.10
C ARG A 236 9.69 -23.95 10.09
N THR A 237 9.36 -23.22 11.16
CA THR A 237 9.68 -21.80 11.27
C THR A 237 10.02 -21.37 12.70
N LYS A 238 10.81 -20.29 12.84
CA LYS A 238 11.07 -19.65 14.13
C LYS A 238 9.98 -18.66 14.52
N MET A 239 9.34 -18.00 13.53
CA MET A 239 8.24 -17.07 13.77
C MET A 239 7.33 -16.93 12.56
N VAL A 240 6.11 -16.40 12.80
CA VAL A 240 5.09 -16.15 11.77
C VAL A 240 4.66 -14.69 11.80
N PHE A 241 4.66 -14.04 10.65
CA PHE A 241 3.94 -12.79 10.44
C PHE A 241 2.60 -13.07 9.77
N ASN A 242 1.51 -12.74 10.46
CA ASN A 242 0.16 -12.82 9.92
C ASN A 242 -0.20 -11.51 9.22
N CYS A 243 -0.08 -11.50 7.89
CA CYS A 243 -0.38 -10.40 6.99
C CYS A 243 -1.61 -10.70 6.11
N ALA A 244 -2.50 -11.59 6.55
CA ALA A 244 -3.62 -12.10 5.77
C ALA A 244 -4.78 -11.09 5.59
N GLY A 245 -4.57 -9.80 5.87
CA GLY A 245 -5.54 -8.74 5.61
C GLY A 245 -6.89 -9.01 6.26
N VAL A 246 -7.97 -9.07 5.48
CA VAL A 246 -9.33 -9.33 5.98
C VAL A 246 -9.49 -10.74 6.56
N TRP A 247 -8.59 -11.68 6.25
CA TRP A 247 -8.59 -13.06 6.79
C TRP A 247 -7.65 -13.25 7.98
N ALA A 248 -7.06 -12.19 8.54
CA ALA A 248 -6.12 -12.30 9.64
C ALA A 248 -6.71 -13.03 10.88
N ASP A 249 -7.99 -12.85 11.17
CA ASP A 249 -8.66 -13.57 12.25
C ASP A 249 -8.78 -15.08 11.99
N GLN A 250 -8.86 -15.51 10.73
CA GLN A 250 -8.86 -16.94 10.39
C GLN A 250 -7.50 -17.58 10.72
N ILE A 251 -6.41 -16.91 10.35
CA ILE A 251 -5.05 -17.38 10.67
C ILE A 251 -4.84 -17.43 12.20
N ARG A 252 -5.32 -16.42 12.94
CA ARG A 252 -5.26 -16.41 14.41
C ARG A 252 -5.99 -17.61 15.02
N ARG A 253 -7.16 -17.97 14.46
CA ARG A 253 -7.94 -19.14 14.93
C ARG A 253 -7.33 -20.49 14.58
N LEU A 254 -6.41 -20.57 13.60
CA LEU A 254 -5.60 -21.78 13.41
C LEU A 254 -4.63 -22.02 14.58
N ALA A 255 -4.13 -20.94 15.22
CA ALA A 255 -3.27 -21.03 16.40
C ALA A 255 -4.06 -21.20 17.70
N ASP A 256 -5.24 -20.55 17.80
CA ASP A 256 -6.17 -20.64 18.93
C ASP A 256 -7.62 -20.47 18.47
N PRO A 257 -8.43 -21.54 18.42
CA PRO A 257 -9.83 -21.47 18.01
C PRO A 257 -10.69 -20.48 18.80
N GLN A 258 -10.27 -20.09 20.02
CA GLN A 258 -10.95 -19.12 20.88
C GLN A 258 -10.46 -17.68 20.68
N ALA A 259 -9.55 -17.43 19.73
CA ALA A 259 -9.04 -16.08 19.44
C ALA A 259 -10.20 -15.13 19.13
N ALA A 260 -10.29 -14.05 19.91
CA ALA A 260 -11.34 -13.05 19.76
C ALA A 260 -11.26 -12.37 18.39
N GLN A 261 -12.41 -12.00 17.85
CA GLN A 261 -12.48 -11.28 16.56
C GLN A 261 -11.85 -9.88 16.68
N LEU A 262 -10.81 -9.64 15.89
CA LEU A 262 -10.04 -8.40 15.83
C LEU A 262 -10.60 -7.42 14.78
N LEU A 263 -11.15 -7.95 13.69
CA LEU A 263 -11.49 -7.19 12.50
C LEU A 263 -13.00 -7.04 12.31
N ARG A 264 -13.37 -5.94 11.65
CA ARG A 264 -14.63 -5.73 10.94
C ARG A 264 -14.34 -5.26 9.53
N PHE A 265 -15.27 -5.42 8.62
CA PHE A 265 -15.02 -5.21 7.20
C PHE A 265 -15.89 -4.09 6.64
N SER A 266 -15.34 -3.33 5.72
CA SER A 266 -16.06 -2.33 4.95
C SER A 266 -15.76 -2.52 3.47
N ARG A 267 -16.82 -2.70 2.68
CA ARG A 267 -16.75 -2.76 1.22
C ARG A 267 -16.63 -1.35 0.65
N GLY A 268 -15.72 -1.18 -0.31
CA GLY A 268 -15.57 0.03 -1.10
C GLY A 268 -15.64 -0.29 -2.57
N THR A 269 -16.66 0.23 -3.24
CA THR A 269 -16.94 0.03 -4.67
C THR A 269 -16.32 1.13 -5.51
N HIS A 270 -15.83 0.75 -6.68
CA HIS A 270 -15.34 1.65 -7.73
C HIS A 270 -16.02 1.32 -9.05
N VAL A 271 -16.23 2.35 -9.86
CA VAL A 271 -16.79 2.26 -11.20
C VAL A 271 -15.78 2.86 -12.17
N VAL A 272 -15.62 2.24 -13.32
CA VAL A 272 -14.73 2.68 -14.40
C VAL A 272 -15.56 3.09 -15.59
N VAL A 273 -15.25 4.28 -16.13
CA VAL A 273 -15.92 4.85 -17.29
C VAL A 273 -14.90 5.36 -18.31
N ASP A 274 -15.34 5.68 -19.51
CA ASP A 274 -14.48 6.14 -20.60
C ASP A 274 -13.73 7.43 -20.26
N ARG A 275 -12.50 7.54 -20.74
CA ARG A 275 -11.61 8.71 -20.55
C ARG A 275 -12.24 10.03 -20.98
N SER A 276 -13.15 10.02 -21.95
CA SER A 276 -13.83 11.21 -22.47
C SER A 276 -14.70 11.96 -21.46
N PHE A 277 -15.04 11.34 -20.32
CA PHE A 277 -15.75 12.03 -19.24
C PHE A 277 -14.84 12.96 -18.43
N LEU A 278 -13.54 12.66 -18.36
CA LEU A 278 -12.53 13.50 -17.70
C LEU A 278 -11.20 13.41 -18.50
N PRO A 279 -11.09 14.06 -19.66
CA PRO A 279 -10.01 13.84 -20.62
C PRO A 279 -8.66 14.45 -20.22
N GLY A 280 -8.64 15.33 -19.19
CA GLY A 280 -7.40 15.92 -18.65
C GLY A 280 -6.62 14.97 -17.74
N ASP A 281 -5.40 15.35 -17.38
CA ASP A 281 -4.53 14.52 -16.52
C ASP A 281 -4.79 14.75 -15.02
N ALA A 282 -5.50 15.79 -14.63
CA ALA A 282 -5.82 16.04 -13.23
C ALA A 282 -6.99 15.19 -12.73
N GLY A 283 -6.83 14.61 -11.54
CA GLY A 283 -7.93 14.00 -10.81
C GLY A 283 -8.88 15.04 -10.20
N MET A 284 -10.14 14.67 -10.04
CA MET A 284 -11.13 15.49 -9.35
C MET A 284 -11.45 14.94 -7.98
N LEU A 285 -11.32 15.79 -6.95
CA LEU A 285 -11.81 15.49 -5.60
C LEU A 285 -13.21 16.10 -5.43
N ILE A 286 -14.22 15.27 -5.34
CA ILE A 286 -15.60 15.67 -5.04
C ILE A 286 -15.73 15.77 -3.51
N PRO A 287 -15.91 17.01 -2.97
CA PRO A 287 -15.69 17.27 -1.55
C PRO A 287 -16.81 16.76 -0.63
N LYS A 288 -18.00 16.55 -1.19
CA LYS A 288 -19.18 16.19 -0.42
C LYS A 288 -20.14 15.33 -1.21
N THR A 289 -20.24 14.08 -0.79
CA THR A 289 -21.31 13.16 -1.20
C THR A 289 -22.54 13.33 -0.27
N ARG A 290 -23.69 12.76 -0.65
CA ARG A 290 -24.91 12.84 0.19
C ARG A 290 -24.75 12.15 1.56
N ASP A 291 -23.82 11.20 1.69
CA ASP A 291 -23.46 10.55 2.95
C ASP A 291 -22.31 11.26 3.72
N GLY A 292 -21.90 12.45 3.26
CA GLY A 292 -20.92 13.31 3.92
C GLY A 292 -19.45 12.92 3.73
N ARG A 293 -19.17 11.97 2.85
CA ARG A 293 -17.82 11.54 2.48
C ARG A 293 -17.28 12.33 1.28
N VAL A 294 -16.12 11.95 0.81
CA VAL A 294 -15.51 12.43 -0.44
C VAL A 294 -15.53 11.31 -1.48
N LEU A 295 -15.64 11.67 -2.74
CA LEU A 295 -15.51 10.76 -3.86
C LEU A 295 -14.42 11.29 -4.79
N PHE A 296 -13.69 10.41 -5.43
CA PHE A 296 -12.70 10.76 -6.43
C PHE A 296 -13.19 10.38 -7.83
N ALA A 297 -12.84 11.20 -8.81
CA ALA A 297 -12.84 10.85 -10.22
C ALA A 297 -11.42 11.01 -10.73
N ILE A 298 -10.78 9.92 -11.11
CA ILE A 298 -9.35 9.86 -11.33
C ILE A 298 -9.08 9.32 -12.72
N PRO A 299 -8.44 10.11 -13.60
CA PRO A 299 -7.85 9.57 -14.81
C PRO A 299 -6.82 8.48 -14.43
N TRP A 300 -7.00 7.26 -14.93
CA TRP A 300 -6.10 6.16 -14.67
C TRP A 300 -6.02 5.28 -15.90
N HIS A 301 -4.82 5.13 -16.45
CA HIS A 301 -4.62 4.57 -17.79
C HIS A 301 -5.54 5.28 -18.80
N ASN A 302 -6.17 4.54 -19.72
CA ASN A 302 -7.08 5.13 -20.71
C ASN A 302 -8.55 5.17 -20.26
N ALA A 303 -8.81 5.33 -18.95
CA ALA A 303 -10.14 5.36 -18.37
C ALA A 303 -10.25 6.42 -17.24
N VAL A 304 -11.43 6.52 -16.64
CA VAL A 304 -11.68 7.30 -15.41
C VAL A 304 -12.20 6.36 -14.33
N LEU A 305 -11.50 6.30 -13.22
CA LEU A 305 -11.89 5.57 -12.02
C LEU A 305 -12.71 6.48 -11.11
N LEU A 306 -13.92 6.06 -10.77
CA LEU A 306 -14.84 6.76 -9.87
C LEU A 306 -14.98 5.97 -8.56
N GLY A 307 -14.83 6.59 -7.42
CA GLY A 307 -14.99 5.91 -6.12
C GLY A 307 -14.50 6.75 -4.93
N THR A 308 -14.79 6.30 -3.75
CA THR A 308 -15.26 4.97 -3.36
C THR A 308 -16.43 5.06 -2.37
N THR A 309 -17.21 3.98 -2.29
CA THR A 309 -18.23 3.77 -1.25
C THR A 309 -17.61 3.26 0.07
N ASP A 310 -18.42 3.06 1.11
CA ASP A 310 -17.98 2.53 2.40
C ASP A 310 -19.17 1.87 3.10
N VAL A 311 -19.40 0.60 2.78
CA VAL A 311 -20.54 -0.19 3.25
C VAL A 311 -20.02 -1.28 4.18
N GLU A 312 -20.53 -1.31 5.42
CA GLU A 312 -20.16 -2.36 6.39
C GLU A 312 -20.70 -3.72 5.93
N VAL A 313 -19.82 -4.73 5.94
CA VAL A 313 -20.18 -6.11 5.62
C VAL A 313 -19.75 -7.04 6.76
N ARG A 314 -20.46 -8.17 6.89
CA ARG A 314 -20.25 -9.09 8.02
C ARG A 314 -19.14 -10.11 7.76
N GLU A 315 -18.95 -10.49 6.52
CA GLU A 315 -18.06 -11.57 6.10
C GLU A 315 -17.01 -11.07 5.13
N ALA A 316 -15.85 -11.71 5.11
CA ALA A 316 -14.78 -11.45 4.17
C ALA A 316 -14.93 -12.37 2.96
N GLU A 317 -15.34 -11.82 1.84
CA GLU A 317 -15.41 -12.50 0.55
C GLU A 317 -14.11 -12.31 -0.23
N PHE A 318 -13.70 -13.31 -1.02
CA PHE A 318 -12.53 -13.20 -1.89
C PHE A 318 -12.76 -12.25 -3.06
N ASP A 319 -13.95 -12.31 -3.64
CA ASP A 319 -14.36 -11.47 -4.75
C ASP A 319 -15.64 -10.71 -4.41
N PRO A 320 -15.55 -9.68 -3.54
CA PRO A 320 -16.70 -8.89 -3.16
C PRO A 320 -17.23 -8.13 -4.38
N GLN A 321 -18.51 -8.35 -4.68
CA GLN A 321 -19.15 -7.71 -5.82
C GLN A 321 -19.73 -6.35 -5.43
N PRO A 322 -19.62 -5.32 -6.32
CA PRO A 322 -20.37 -4.07 -6.20
C PRO A 322 -21.88 -4.33 -6.12
N SER A 323 -22.59 -3.61 -5.25
CA SER A 323 -24.04 -3.61 -5.33
C SER A 323 -24.56 -2.56 -6.33
N GLU A 324 -25.75 -2.79 -6.89
CA GLU A 324 -26.39 -1.87 -7.81
C GLU A 324 -26.56 -0.47 -7.18
N ASP A 325 -26.97 -0.41 -5.90
CA ASP A 325 -27.12 0.84 -5.15
C ASP A 325 -25.80 1.61 -5.00
N GLU A 326 -24.65 0.89 -4.86
CA GLU A 326 -23.34 1.51 -4.78
C GLU A 326 -22.90 2.08 -6.12
N ILE A 327 -23.19 1.39 -7.22
CA ILE A 327 -22.92 1.87 -8.59
C ILE A 327 -23.74 3.13 -8.85
N ASP A 328 -25.07 3.10 -8.62
CA ASP A 328 -25.95 4.26 -8.80
C ASP A 328 -25.52 5.46 -7.96
N PHE A 329 -25.15 5.23 -6.70
CA PHE A 329 -24.64 6.27 -5.83
C PHE A 329 -23.38 6.96 -6.40
N ILE A 330 -22.46 6.19 -6.98
CA ILE A 330 -21.23 6.74 -7.58
C ILE A 330 -21.57 7.53 -8.83
N LEU A 331 -22.38 6.96 -9.74
CA LEU A 331 -22.76 7.60 -11.00
C LEU A 331 -23.53 8.92 -10.77
N GLU A 332 -24.53 8.90 -9.87
CA GLU A 332 -25.31 10.08 -9.49
C GLU A 332 -24.41 11.18 -8.88
N THR A 333 -23.52 10.79 -7.97
CA THR A 333 -22.62 11.73 -7.29
C THR A 333 -21.66 12.38 -8.28
N ALA A 334 -21.00 11.58 -9.14
CA ALA A 334 -20.05 12.09 -10.12
C ALA A 334 -20.73 12.96 -11.19
N SER A 335 -21.93 12.57 -11.67
CA SER A 335 -22.72 13.35 -12.63
C SER A 335 -23.01 14.79 -12.15
N GLY A 336 -23.11 15.00 -10.84
CA GLY A 336 -23.32 16.34 -10.26
C GLY A 336 -22.14 17.29 -10.48
N TYR A 337 -20.95 16.77 -10.81
CA TYR A 337 -19.71 17.54 -10.99
C TYR A 337 -19.11 17.46 -12.38
N LEU A 338 -19.57 16.53 -13.22
CA LEU A 338 -19.12 16.36 -14.61
C LEU A 338 -19.98 17.18 -15.57
N ALA A 339 -19.40 17.57 -16.69
CA ALA A 339 -20.10 18.29 -17.78
C ALA A 339 -21.16 17.43 -18.46
N LYS A 340 -20.92 16.10 -18.51
CA LYS A 340 -21.84 15.12 -19.07
C LYS A 340 -22.34 14.21 -17.94
N PRO A 341 -23.65 13.93 -17.85
CA PRO A 341 -24.18 12.96 -16.90
C PRO A 341 -23.69 11.55 -17.26
N LEU A 342 -23.52 10.73 -16.24
CA LEU A 342 -23.14 9.33 -16.36
C LEU A 342 -24.36 8.44 -16.24
N TYR A 343 -24.40 7.40 -17.06
CA TYR A 343 -25.43 6.36 -17.06
C TYR A 343 -24.81 4.98 -16.86
N ARG A 344 -25.59 3.98 -16.52
CA ARG A 344 -25.12 2.60 -16.39
C ARG A 344 -24.52 2.03 -17.68
N SER A 345 -24.99 2.49 -18.83
CA SER A 345 -24.44 2.15 -20.15
C SER A 345 -23.00 2.64 -20.37
N ASP A 346 -22.55 3.61 -19.58
CA ASP A 346 -21.18 4.17 -19.67
C ASP A 346 -20.17 3.39 -18.81
N VAL A 347 -20.65 2.41 -18.01
CA VAL A 347 -19.80 1.62 -17.13
C VAL A 347 -19.05 0.55 -17.92
N LEU A 348 -17.74 0.69 -18.00
CA LEU A 348 -16.82 -0.26 -18.65
C LEU A 348 -16.48 -1.43 -17.73
N ALA A 349 -16.35 -1.14 -16.43
CA ALA A 349 -16.07 -2.11 -15.38
C ALA A 349 -16.50 -1.56 -14.02
N ALA A 350 -16.76 -2.46 -13.07
CA ALA A 350 -16.94 -2.13 -11.66
C ALA A 350 -16.27 -3.19 -10.80
N PHE A 351 -15.70 -2.78 -9.67
CA PHE A 351 -15.07 -3.69 -8.73
C PHE A 351 -15.22 -3.19 -7.30
N ALA A 352 -15.13 -4.10 -6.34
CA ALA A 352 -15.15 -3.77 -4.93
C ALA A 352 -13.97 -4.40 -4.18
N GLY A 353 -13.55 -3.74 -3.11
CA GLY A 353 -12.52 -4.24 -2.20
C GLY A 353 -12.96 -4.14 -0.74
N LEU A 354 -12.46 -5.03 0.11
CA LEU A 354 -12.75 -5.03 1.54
C LEU A 354 -11.63 -4.36 2.31
N ARG A 355 -11.99 -3.46 3.24
CA ARG A 355 -11.06 -2.83 4.18
C ARG A 355 -11.03 -3.61 5.48
N PRO A 356 -9.84 -4.09 5.94
CA PRO A 356 -9.68 -4.68 7.27
C PRO A 356 -9.62 -3.57 8.33
N LEU A 357 -10.76 -3.24 8.93
CA LEU A 357 -10.85 -2.24 9.98
C LEU A 357 -10.73 -2.90 11.35
N LEU A 358 -9.94 -2.30 12.26
CA LEU A 358 -9.89 -2.77 13.63
C LEU A 358 -11.24 -2.55 14.33
N ARG A 359 -11.66 -3.52 15.11
CA ARG A 359 -12.80 -3.37 16.01
C ARG A 359 -12.45 -2.34 17.08
N VAL A 360 -13.32 -1.37 17.27
CA VAL A 360 -13.23 -0.40 18.37
C VAL A 360 -14.05 -0.87 19.56
N PRO A 361 -13.66 -0.55 20.80
CA PRO A 361 -14.45 -0.86 21.99
C PRO A 361 -15.90 -0.40 21.85
N ALA A 362 -16.83 -1.12 22.50
CA ALA A 362 -18.25 -0.83 22.46
C ALA A 362 -18.55 0.64 22.78
N GLY A 363 -19.24 1.35 21.86
CA GLY A 363 -19.59 2.78 22.00
C GLY A 363 -19.14 3.69 20.86
N GLN A 364 -18.26 3.23 19.96
CA GLN A 364 -17.91 3.94 18.71
C GLN A 364 -18.54 3.22 17.52
N SER A 365 -19.54 3.83 16.91
CA SER A 365 -20.52 3.09 16.11
C SER A 365 -20.32 3.13 14.58
N SER A 366 -19.37 3.90 14.00
CA SER A 366 -19.28 3.98 12.54
C SER A 366 -17.94 3.54 11.97
N THR A 367 -17.97 2.88 10.79
CA THR A 367 -16.78 2.53 10.00
C THR A 367 -15.99 3.78 9.59
N ALA A 368 -16.68 4.91 9.41
CA ALA A 368 -16.07 6.20 9.09
C ALA A 368 -15.20 6.77 10.23
N GLN A 369 -15.46 6.36 11.49
CA GLN A 369 -14.72 6.79 12.70
C GLN A 369 -13.67 5.78 13.15
N ALA A 370 -13.64 4.56 12.55
CA ALA A 370 -12.63 3.57 12.88
C ALA A 370 -11.23 4.13 12.61
N SER A 371 -10.33 3.93 13.57
CA SER A 371 -8.91 4.26 13.37
C SER A 371 -8.38 3.57 12.13
N ARG A 372 -7.72 4.31 11.26
CA ARG A 372 -7.03 3.79 10.07
C ARG A 372 -5.52 3.73 10.26
N SER A 373 -5.03 3.83 11.49
CA SER A 373 -3.70 3.42 11.87
C SER A 373 -3.60 1.89 11.78
N HIS A 374 -2.42 1.39 11.54
CA HIS A 374 -2.17 -0.04 11.68
C HIS A 374 -1.93 -0.40 13.15
N SER A 375 -2.08 -1.68 13.43
CA SER A 375 -1.70 -2.28 14.72
C SER A 375 -0.81 -3.47 14.48
N VAL A 376 0.24 -3.57 15.28
CA VAL A 376 1.16 -4.70 15.35
C VAL A 376 0.88 -5.43 16.65
N ILE A 377 0.40 -6.67 16.56
CA ILE A 377 -0.13 -7.42 17.70
C ILE A 377 0.67 -8.72 17.83
N SER A 378 1.39 -8.87 18.94
CA SER A 378 2.14 -10.08 19.24
C SER A 378 1.29 -11.07 20.02
N GLU A 379 1.15 -12.27 19.48
CA GLU A 379 0.30 -13.33 20.02
C GLU A 379 1.01 -14.70 19.89
N PHE A 380 0.51 -15.68 20.65
CA PHE A 380 0.92 -17.10 20.54
C PHE A 380 2.44 -17.31 20.60
N GLY A 381 3.13 -16.46 21.38
CA GLY A 381 4.56 -16.51 21.64
C GLY A 381 5.42 -15.95 20.53
N ASN A 382 5.27 -16.42 19.29
CA ASN A 382 6.09 -16.02 18.13
C ASN A 382 5.29 -15.72 16.85
N MET A 383 4.03 -15.31 16.98
CA MET A 383 3.24 -14.77 15.88
C MET A 383 3.03 -13.26 16.06
N ILE A 384 3.23 -12.50 15.01
CA ILE A 384 2.92 -11.07 14.93
C ILE A 384 1.86 -10.87 13.86
N THR A 385 0.69 -10.38 14.29
CA THR A 385 -0.42 -10.02 13.39
C THR A 385 -0.37 -8.53 13.08
N ILE A 386 -0.37 -8.18 11.79
CA ILE A 386 -0.47 -6.81 11.31
C ILE A 386 -1.88 -6.59 10.79
N ALA A 387 -2.60 -5.63 11.37
CA ALA A 387 -3.99 -5.36 11.06
C ALA A 387 -4.27 -3.87 10.84
N GLY A 388 -5.23 -3.54 9.97
CA GLY A 388 -5.52 -2.16 9.57
C GLY A 388 -4.49 -1.59 8.61
N GLY A 389 -4.25 -0.26 8.69
CA GLY A 389 -3.29 0.44 7.85
C GLY A 389 -3.80 0.80 6.46
N LYS A 390 -2.89 1.23 5.59
CA LYS A 390 -3.14 1.66 4.22
C LYS A 390 -1.99 1.24 3.31
N TRP A 391 -2.23 1.21 2.00
CA TRP A 391 -1.18 1.07 1.00
C TRP A 391 -0.02 2.06 1.21
N THR A 392 -0.32 3.34 1.40
CA THR A 392 0.68 4.38 1.64
C THR A 392 1.68 4.03 2.74
N SER A 393 1.24 3.32 3.77
CA SER A 393 2.04 2.99 4.96
C SER A 393 2.59 1.56 4.99
N TYR A 394 2.49 0.77 3.91
CA TYR A 394 2.88 -0.64 3.89
C TYR A 394 4.31 -0.88 4.39
N ARG A 395 5.25 -0.04 3.95
CA ARG A 395 6.65 -0.10 4.35
C ARG A 395 6.83 0.15 5.86
N ARG A 396 6.16 1.20 6.37
CA ARG A 396 6.18 1.52 7.79
C ARG A 396 5.55 0.41 8.64
N MET A 397 4.46 -0.19 8.17
CA MET A 397 3.83 -1.35 8.81
C MET A 397 4.81 -2.52 8.92
N ALA A 398 5.59 -2.78 7.88
CA ALA A 398 6.63 -3.81 7.87
C ALA A 398 7.77 -3.46 8.85
N GLU A 399 8.28 -2.23 8.82
CA GLU A 399 9.33 -1.76 9.75
C GLU A 399 8.89 -1.89 11.21
N ASP A 400 7.66 -1.48 11.55
CA ASP A 400 7.12 -1.57 12.90
C ASP A 400 6.92 -3.03 13.34
N ALA A 401 6.51 -3.93 12.44
CA ALA A 401 6.38 -5.36 12.73
C ALA A 401 7.75 -6.03 12.97
N MET A 402 8.75 -5.67 12.18
CA MET A 402 10.13 -6.15 12.37
C MET A 402 10.75 -5.58 13.65
N LEU A 403 10.43 -4.34 14.01
CA LEU A 403 10.84 -3.75 15.29
C LEU A 403 10.23 -4.50 16.47
N GLU A 404 8.94 -4.81 16.42
CA GLU A 404 8.25 -5.59 17.46
C GLU A 404 8.88 -6.98 17.62
N ALA A 405 9.20 -7.67 16.51
CA ALA A 405 9.90 -8.95 16.53
C ALA A 405 11.28 -8.85 17.20
N THR A 406 12.02 -7.78 16.93
CA THR A 406 13.32 -7.49 17.54
C THR A 406 13.19 -7.22 19.04
N LEU A 407 12.25 -6.39 19.46
CA LEU A 407 11.99 -6.05 20.86
C LEU A 407 11.58 -7.26 21.69
N ARG A 408 10.94 -8.24 21.07
CA ARG A 408 10.58 -9.54 21.70
C ARG A 408 11.65 -10.60 21.58
N HIS A 409 12.83 -10.27 21.05
CA HIS A 409 13.93 -11.21 20.86
C HIS A 409 13.56 -12.42 19.98
N LEU A 410 12.60 -12.26 19.06
CA LEU A 410 12.24 -13.30 18.09
C LEU A 410 13.21 -13.35 16.90
N ILE A 411 13.84 -12.22 16.62
CA ILE A 411 14.90 -12.06 15.61
C ILE A 411 16.04 -11.20 16.18
N GLU A 412 17.23 -11.43 15.65
CA GLU A 412 18.40 -10.58 15.98
C GLU A 412 18.23 -9.17 15.40
N PRO A 413 18.68 -8.13 16.12
CA PRO A 413 18.67 -6.75 15.63
C PRO A 413 19.47 -6.62 14.33
N ARG A 414 18.82 -6.11 13.26
CA ARG A 414 19.42 -5.84 11.96
C ARG A 414 18.89 -4.53 11.40
N LEU A 415 19.72 -3.82 10.63
CA LEU A 415 19.36 -2.52 10.07
C LEU A 415 18.24 -2.66 9.04
N CYS A 416 17.22 -1.80 9.13
CA CYS A 416 16.20 -1.63 8.09
C CYS A 416 16.75 -0.73 6.99
N ILE A 417 16.80 -1.21 5.75
CA ILE A 417 17.25 -0.46 4.58
C ILE A 417 16.12 -0.05 3.64
N THR A 418 14.87 -0.50 3.92
CA THR A 418 13.72 -0.30 3.01
C THR A 418 13.29 1.15 2.84
N LYS A 419 13.83 2.09 3.64
CA LYS A 419 13.55 3.53 3.48
C LYS A 419 14.03 4.07 2.14
N ASP A 420 15.21 3.63 1.73
CA ASP A 420 15.91 4.13 0.56
C ASP A 420 16.24 2.99 -0.42
N LEU A 421 15.54 1.85 -0.29
CA LEU A 421 15.73 0.69 -1.13
C LEU A 421 14.88 0.82 -2.41
N PRO A 422 15.48 0.88 -3.59
CA PRO A 422 14.75 0.89 -4.85
C PRO A 422 13.90 -0.38 -5.00
N ILE A 423 12.66 -0.21 -5.42
CA ILE A 423 11.78 -1.31 -5.81
C ILE A 423 12.09 -1.63 -7.27
N LEU A 424 12.47 -2.87 -7.53
CA LEU A 424 12.91 -3.30 -8.84
C LEU A 424 11.71 -3.57 -9.76
N VAL A 425 11.67 -2.88 -10.88
CA VAL A 425 10.68 -3.08 -11.95
C VAL A 425 11.41 -3.69 -13.15
N ASP A 426 10.88 -4.78 -13.67
CA ASP A 426 11.38 -5.41 -14.87
C ASP A 426 10.89 -4.63 -16.11
N GLU A 427 11.81 -4.18 -16.93
CA GLU A 427 11.55 -3.36 -18.10
C GLU A 427 11.44 -4.18 -19.40
N THR A 428 11.53 -5.51 -19.32
CA THR A 428 11.42 -6.42 -20.49
C THR A 428 10.10 -6.23 -21.25
N PHE A 429 9.01 -6.04 -20.49
CA PHE A 429 7.70 -5.69 -21.02
C PHE A 429 7.18 -4.43 -20.33
N ASN A 430 6.48 -3.60 -21.08
CA ASN A 430 5.69 -2.51 -20.52
C ASN A 430 4.21 -2.92 -20.43
N PRO A 431 3.72 -3.38 -19.27
CA PRO A 431 2.35 -3.85 -19.12
C PRO A 431 1.28 -2.80 -19.45
N GLU A 432 1.56 -1.52 -19.23
CA GLU A 432 0.65 -0.41 -19.52
C GLU A 432 0.41 -0.28 -21.02
N VAL A 433 1.47 -0.33 -21.84
CA VAL A 433 1.36 -0.29 -23.30
C VAL A 433 0.60 -1.51 -23.85
N ILE A 434 0.82 -2.69 -23.25
CA ILE A 434 0.14 -3.92 -23.68
C ILE A 434 -1.33 -3.87 -23.29
N GLU A 435 -1.66 -3.36 -22.11
CA GLU A 435 -3.02 -3.17 -21.62
C GLU A 435 -3.79 -2.19 -22.48
N GLU A 436 -3.20 -1.02 -22.77
CA GLU A 436 -3.81 -0.02 -23.65
C GLU A 436 -4.11 -0.62 -25.03
N ALA A 437 -3.14 -1.32 -25.61
CA ALA A 437 -3.32 -2.01 -26.89
C ALA A 437 -4.41 -3.09 -26.79
N ALA A 438 -4.44 -3.87 -25.72
CA ALA A 438 -5.46 -4.91 -25.50
C ALA A 438 -6.88 -4.33 -25.44
N CYS A 439 -7.05 -3.16 -24.82
CA CYS A 439 -8.34 -2.47 -24.73
C CYS A 439 -8.80 -1.87 -26.07
N GLN A 440 -7.88 -1.62 -27.02
CA GLN A 440 -8.19 -1.07 -28.34
C GLN A 440 -8.83 -2.09 -29.29
N GLY A 441 -8.44 -3.37 -29.22
CA GLY A 441 -9.08 -4.37 -30.06
C GLY A 441 -8.34 -5.72 -30.19
N PRO A 442 -8.94 -6.68 -30.88
CA PRO A 442 -8.46 -8.05 -30.98
C PRO A 442 -7.16 -8.22 -31.81
N GLU A 443 -6.78 -7.22 -32.60
CA GLU A 443 -5.52 -7.22 -33.36
C GLU A 443 -4.29 -7.24 -32.45
N ASN A 444 -4.46 -6.92 -31.17
CA ASN A 444 -3.40 -6.92 -30.15
C ASN A 444 -3.37 -8.18 -29.28
N ASP A 445 -4.25 -9.17 -29.53
CA ASP A 445 -4.34 -10.39 -28.71
C ASP A 445 -3.01 -11.15 -28.64
N ALA A 446 -2.23 -11.15 -29.72
CA ALA A 446 -0.92 -11.83 -29.76
C ALA A 446 0.05 -11.27 -28.70
N LYS A 447 0.08 -9.94 -28.50
CA LYS A 447 0.92 -9.30 -27.47
C LYS A 447 0.45 -9.65 -26.06
N VAL A 448 -0.87 -9.74 -25.85
CA VAL A 448 -1.45 -10.17 -24.57
C VAL A 448 -1.02 -11.60 -24.24
N ILE A 449 -1.03 -12.50 -25.23
CA ILE A 449 -0.61 -13.90 -25.06
C ILE A 449 0.89 -13.99 -24.77
N GLU A 450 1.72 -13.26 -25.50
CA GLU A 450 3.17 -13.20 -25.27
C GLU A 450 3.48 -12.75 -23.84
N TYR A 451 2.86 -11.67 -23.41
CA TYR A 451 3.01 -11.21 -22.04
C TYR A 451 2.43 -12.19 -21.00
N ALA A 452 1.35 -12.89 -21.32
CA ALA A 452 0.77 -13.89 -20.43
C ALA A 452 1.75 -15.03 -20.10
N LEU A 453 2.51 -15.47 -21.10
CA LEU A 453 3.54 -16.49 -20.92
C LEU A 453 4.72 -15.96 -20.08
N TYR A 454 5.14 -14.71 -20.33
CA TYR A 454 6.13 -14.05 -19.48
C TYR A 454 5.65 -13.94 -18.04
N ALA A 455 4.41 -13.48 -17.80
CA ALA A 455 3.86 -13.32 -16.46
C ALA A 455 3.76 -14.66 -15.70
N ARG A 456 3.45 -15.77 -16.41
CA ARG A 456 3.51 -17.12 -15.85
C ARG A 456 4.92 -17.47 -15.38
N ASP A 457 5.91 -17.23 -16.23
CA ASP A 457 7.28 -17.70 -16.02
C ASP A 457 8.07 -16.82 -15.04
N PHE A 458 7.78 -15.50 -14.99
CA PHE A 458 8.56 -14.54 -14.22
C PHE A 458 7.77 -13.78 -13.14
N GLU A 459 6.43 -13.73 -13.21
CA GLU A 459 5.61 -12.99 -12.24
C GLU A 459 4.67 -13.89 -11.43
N GLY A 460 4.84 -15.22 -11.54
CA GLY A 460 4.10 -16.20 -10.76
C GLY A 460 2.60 -16.24 -11.08
N ALA A 461 2.16 -15.80 -12.26
CA ALA A 461 0.78 -15.92 -12.67
C ALA A 461 0.46 -17.39 -12.99
N CYS A 462 -0.68 -17.89 -12.49
CA CYS A 462 -1.10 -19.28 -12.67
C CYS A 462 -2.37 -19.40 -13.53
N THR A 463 -3.21 -18.37 -13.56
CA THR A 463 -4.50 -18.36 -14.27
C THR A 463 -4.62 -17.18 -15.22
N ALA A 464 -5.59 -17.25 -16.13
CA ALA A 464 -5.89 -16.14 -17.03
C ALA A 464 -6.40 -14.90 -16.27
N GLU A 465 -7.11 -15.10 -15.16
CA GLU A 465 -7.57 -14.02 -14.27
C GLU A 465 -6.39 -13.33 -13.59
N ASP A 466 -5.34 -14.06 -13.18
CA ASP A 466 -4.13 -13.45 -12.60
C ASP A 466 -3.54 -12.44 -13.57
N ILE A 467 -3.51 -12.80 -14.85
CA ILE A 467 -2.93 -11.99 -15.91
C ILE A 467 -3.84 -10.79 -16.22
N LEU A 468 -5.10 -11.04 -16.54
CA LEU A 468 -6.01 -10.01 -17.04
C LEU A 468 -6.43 -9.00 -15.97
N TRP A 469 -6.55 -9.40 -14.70
CA TRP A 469 -6.95 -8.50 -13.62
C TRP A 469 -5.79 -7.92 -12.80
N ARG A 470 -4.65 -8.63 -12.68
CA ARG A 470 -3.58 -8.23 -11.76
C ARG A 470 -2.23 -7.96 -12.41
N ARG A 471 -1.99 -8.48 -13.62
CA ARG A 471 -0.75 -8.17 -14.36
C ARG A 471 -0.97 -7.10 -15.42
N LEU A 472 -2.00 -7.27 -16.27
CA LEU A 472 -2.35 -6.33 -17.34
C LEU A 472 -3.46 -5.33 -16.97
N ARG A 473 -4.28 -5.59 -15.97
CA ARG A 473 -5.38 -4.72 -15.51
C ARG A 473 -6.59 -4.59 -16.47
N VAL A 474 -6.60 -5.25 -17.61
CA VAL A 474 -7.70 -5.20 -18.59
C VAL A 474 -9.06 -5.46 -17.95
N GLY A 475 -9.15 -6.45 -17.02
CA GLY A 475 -10.41 -6.77 -16.33
C GLY A 475 -10.89 -5.68 -15.36
N VAL A 476 -10.00 -4.77 -14.95
CA VAL A 476 -10.34 -3.61 -14.11
C VAL A 476 -10.80 -2.44 -14.96
N LEU A 477 -10.29 -2.30 -16.20
CA LEU A 477 -10.55 -1.17 -17.09
C LEU A 477 -11.69 -1.42 -18.06
N ASN A 478 -11.79 -2.65 -18.58
CA ASN A 478 -12.80 -3.07 -19.55
C ASN A 478 -13.16 -4.54 -19.32
N ALA A 479 -14.19 -4.76 -18.52
CA ALA A 479 -14.63 -6.11 -18.13
C ALA A 479 -15.08 -6.96 -19.33
N ALA A 480 -15.77 -6.36 -20.31
CA ALA A 480 -16.22 -7.07 -21.52
C ALA A 480 -15.02 -7.58 -22.32
N ARG A 481 -14.01 -6.75 -22.52
CA ARG A 481 -12.79 -7.11 -23.24
C ARG A 481 -12.00 -8.21 -22.52
N ALA A 482 -11.92 -8.14 -21.19
CA ALA A 482 -11.29 -9.19 -20.39
C ALA A 482 -12.00 -10.55 -20.57
N GLN A 483 -13.35 -10.57 -20.62
CA GLN A 483 -14.12 -11.80 -20.86
C GLN A 483 -13.83 -12.40 -22.26
N GLU A 484 -13.64 -11.59 -23.28
CA GLU A 484 -13.23 -12.07 -24.61
C GLU A 484 -11.80 -12.68 -24.63
N LEU A 485 -10.89 -12.11 -23.83
CA LEU A 485 -9.51 -12.56 -23.73
C LEU A 485 -9.32 -13.80 -22.85
N LEU A 486 -10.20 -14.01 -21.87
CA LEU A 486 -10.10 -15.07 -20.87
C LEU A 486 -9.87 -16.47 -21.50
N PRO A 487 -10.70 -16.96 -22.44
CA PRO A 487 -10.50 -18.28 -23.05
C PRO A 487 -9.22 -18.35 -23.89
N LYS A 488 -8.79 -17.25 -24.52
CA LYS A 488 -7.59 -17.19 -25.35
C LYS A 488 -6.32 -17.30 -24.50
N VAL A 489 -6.27 -16.56 -23.39
CA VAL A 489 -5.16 -16.59 -22.45
C VAL A 489 -5.11 -17.94 -21.73
N ALA A 490 -6.25 -18.48 -21.28
CA ALA A 490 -6.31 -19.81 -20.66
C ALA A 490 -5.78 -20.91 -21.59
N ALA A 491 -6.21 -20.95 -22.84
CA ALA A 491 -5.73 -21.91 -23.83
C ALA A 491 -4.21 -21.78 -24.08
N ALA A 492 -3.68 -20.56 -24.09
CA ALA A 492 -2.25 -20.33 -24.26
C ALA A 492 -1.43 -20.84 -23.05
N LEU A 493 -1.95 -20.67 -21.82
CA LEU A 493 -1.29 -21.19 -20.61
C LEU A 493 -1.27 -22.72 -20.55
N GLU A 494 -2.31 -23.39 -21.05
CA GLU A 494 -2.44 -24.85 -21.08
C GLU A 494 -1.66 -25.50 -22.23
N GLY A 495 -1.50 -24.83 -23.36
CA GLY A 495 -1.09 -25.42 -24.63
C GLY A 495 0.39 -25.30 -25.00
N ARG A 496 1.24 -24.64 -24.20
CA ARG A 496 2.68 -24.51 -24.50
C ARG A 496 3.54 -25.26 -23.48
N GLU A 497 4.24 -26.29 -23.94
CA GLU A 497 5.51 -26.67 -23.33
C GLU A 497 6.43 -25.44 -23.33
N TYR A 498 7.05 -25.16 -22.20
CA TYR A 498 7.99 -24.06 -22.03
C TYR A 498 9.17 -24.26 -23.01
N ALA A 499 9.18 -23.52 -24.09
CA ALA A 499 10.42 -23.24 -24.82
C ALA A 499 11.03 -21.99 -24.12
N ALA A 500 12.19 -22.18 -23.47
CA ALA A 500 12.97 -21.04 -23.01
C ALA A 500 13.01 -19.98 -24.12
N PRO A 501 12.89 -18.67 -23.84
CA PRO A 501 13.09 -17.65 -24.85
C PRO A 501 14.42 -17.98 -25.55
N ALA A 502 14.36 -18.14 -26.86
CA ALA A 502 15.58 -18.40 -27.65
C ALA A 502 16.56 -17.28 -27.27
N ALA A 503 17.83 -17.63 -27.08
CA ALA A 503 18.91 -16.75 -26.64
C ALA A 503 19.12 -15.46 -27.49
N SER A 504 18.23 -15.19 -28.48
CA SER A 504 18.24 -14.00 -29.31
C SER A 504 17.97 -12.69 -28.55
N VAL A 505 17.13 -12.71 -27.49
CA VAL A 505 16.86 -11.49 -26.73
C VAL A 505 17.97 -11.21 -25.70
N ALA A 506 18.61 -12.27 -25.18
CA ALA A 506 19.80 -12.12 -24.35
C ALA A 506 21.00 -11.61 -25.17
N ASN A 507 21.15 -12.07 -26.42
CA ASN A 507 22.21 -11.61 -27.33
C ASN A 507 21.99 -10.18 -27.84
N GLU A 508 20.74 -9.72 -28.03
CA GLU A 508 20.50 -8.31 -28.37
C GLU A 508 20.76 -7.38 -27.21
N ALA A 509 20.43 -7.79 -25.99
CA ALA A 509 20.74 -7.02 -24.78
C ALA A 509 22.25 -7.03 -24.45
N GLU A 510 22.96 -8.14 -24.69
CA GLU A 510 24.41 -8.21 -24.54
C GLU A 510 25.12 -7.43 -25.66
N THR A 511 24.65 -7.48 -26.94
CA THR A 511 25.21 -6.67 -28.03
C THR A 511 25.00 -5.18 -27.83
N HIS A 512 23.82 -4.75 -27.37
CA HIS A 512 23.58 -3.34 -27.02
C HIS A 512 24.36 -2.90 -25.80
N ALA A 513 24.59 -3.77 -24.81
CA ALA A 513 25.44 -3.49 -23.67
C ALA A 513 26.93 -3.42 -24.06
N GLU A 514 27.40 -4.26 -25.00
CA GLU A 514 28.76 -4.20 -25.55
C GLU A 514 28.95 -2.96 -26.43
N GLU A 515 27.99 -2.62 -27.30
CA GLU A 515 28.03 -1.40 -28.12
C GLU A 515 28.00 -0.12 -27.26
N ALA A 516 27.20 -0.09 -26.21
CA ALA A 516 27.16 1.03 -25.25
C ALA A 516 28.47 1.13 -24.45
N ALA A 517 29.07 0.01 -24.08
CA ALA A 517 30.38 -0.03 -23.41
C ALA A 517 31.52 0.42 -24.36
N GLU A 518 31.49 0.07 -25.63
CA GLU A 518 32.47 0.55 -26.64
C GLU A 518 32.30 2.06 -26.93
N GLU A 519 31.09 2.58 -26.93
CA GLU A 519 30.81 4.02 -27.09
C GLU A 519 31.31 4.84 -25.88
N VAL A 520 31.16 4.32 -24.67
CA VAL A 520 31.70 4.94 -23.43
C VAL A 520 33.24 4.90 -23.44
N VAL A 521 33.85 3.82 -23.89
CA VAL A 521 35.32 3.73 -24.00
C VAL A 521 35.86 4.70 -25.07
N LYS A 522 35.21 4.83 -26.22
CA LYS A 522 35.57 5.79 -27.27
C LYS A 522 35.41 7.25 -26.83
N SER A 523 34.38 7.53 -26.03
CA SER A 523 34.19 8.88 -25.47
C SER A 523 35.24 9.22 -24.39
N ALA A 524 35.64 8.24 -23.57
CA ALA A 524 36.68 8.41 -22.57
C ALA A 524 38.10 8.55 -23.21
N GLU A 525 38.35 7.91 -24.34
CA GLU A 525 39.62 8.10 -25.09
C GLU A 525 39.64 9.47 -25.80
N ALA A 526 38.54 9.97 -26.30
CA ALA A 526 38.43 11.31 -26.89
C ALA A 526 38.63 12.44 -25.85
N ASP A 527 38.11 12.25 -24.62
CA ASP A 527 38.30 13.20 -23.51
C ASP A 527 39.74 13.16 -22.92
N ALA A 528 40.44 12.03 -23.05
CA ALA A 528 41.85 11.89 -22.63
C ALA A 528 42.83 12.60 -23.59
N GLU A 529 42.48 12.74 -24.87
CA GLU A 529 43.32 13.43 -25.86
C GLU A 529 43.23 14.97 -25.80
N VAL A 530 42.18 15.51 -25.14
CA VAL A 530 41.98 16.96 -24.94
C VAL A 530 42.71 17.50 -23.71
N LEU A 531 43.21 16.63 -22.82
CA LEU A 531 43.82 17.06 -21.54
C LEU A 531 45.36 17.01 -21.53
N ALA A 532 46.04 16.91 -22.69
CA ALA A 532 47.48 16.91 -22.79
C ALA A 532 48.03 18.23 -23.36
N GLU A 533 47.90 19.32 -22.61
CA GLU A 533 48.86 20.46 -22.70
C GLU A 533 49.13 21.07 -21.33
N PRO A 534 50.39 21.47 -20.99
CA PRO A 534 50.80 21.83 -19.65
C PRO A 534 50.81 23.38 -19.45
N SER A 535 50.16 23.89 -18.42
CA SER A 535 50.47 25.22 -17.92
C SER A 535 50.62 25.25 -16.39
N SER A 536 51.80 25.69 -16.01
CA SER A 536 52.29 25.98 -14.67
C SER A 536 51.51 27.11 -13.99
N LYS A 537 51.17 26.98 -12.71
CA LYS A 537 51.58 27.85 -11.57
C LYS A 537 50.74 27.56 -10.32
N THR A 538 51.47 27.38 -9.28
CA THR A 538 51.19 27.32 -7.84
C THR A 538 50.25 28.39 -7.30
N GLU A 539 49.36 27.94 -6.36
CA GLU A 539 49.18 28.56 -5.04
C GLU A 539 48.16 27.76 -4.22
N THR A 540 48.58 27.32 -3.04
CA THR A 540 47.79 26.70 -1.97
C THR A 540 47.11 27.76 -1.12
N PRO A 541 45.90 27.53 -0.61
CA PRO A 541 45.56 28.03 0.71
C PRO A 541 45.15 26.90 1.68
N GLU A 542 45.71 26.97 2.87
CA GLU A 542 45.35 26.21 4.07
C GLU A 542 43.91 26.50 4.50
N ILE A 543 43.14 25.46 4.78
CA ILE A 543 41.82 25.58 5.44
C ILE A 543 41.90 24.90 6.81
N SER A 544 41.78 25.74 7.82
CA SER A 544 41.68 25.40 9.24
C SER A 544 40.30 24.77 9.52
N VAL A 545 40.30 23.58 10.13
CA VAL A 545 39.09 22.88 10.58
C VAL A 545 38.70 23.43 11.95
N LYS A 546 37.53 24.06 12.06
CA LYS A 546 36.80 24.28 13.32
C LYS A 546 35.60 23.40 13.36
N ALA A 547 35.52 22.53 14.35
CA ALA A 547 34.37 21.73 14.68
C ALA A 547 33.18 22.63 15.09
N LEU A 548 32.02 22.43 14.48
CA LEU A 548 30.74 23.01 14.90
C LEU A 548 29.85 21.87 15.37
N GLU A 549 29.50 21.90 16.64
CA GLU A 549 28.40 21.10 17.21
C GLU A 549 27.07 21.68 16.75
N THR A 550 26.20 20.84 16.22
CA THR A 550 24.85 21.21 15.81
C THR A 550 23.85 20.85 16.91
N PRO A 551 22.94 21.77 17.32
CA PRO A 551 21.83 21.45 18.20
C PRO A 551 20.71 20.71 17.42
N THR A 552 20.04 19.79 18.11
CA THR A 552 18.94 18.99 17.56
C THR A 552 17.71 19.84 17.25
N ALA A 553 17.10 19.58 16.11
CA ALA A 553 15.97 20.30 15.50
C ALA A 553 14.65 20.35 16.32
N ALA A 554 14.67 19.86 17.55
CA ALA A 554 13.48 19.85 18.42
C ALA A 554 13.31 21.14 19.25
N GLU A 555 14.37 21.92 19.45
CA GLU A 555 14.30 23.14 20.27
C GLU A 555 13.92 24.41 19.49
N GLU A 556 14.12 24.44 18.17
CA GLU A 556 13.76 25.62 17.35
C GLU A 556 12.25 25.73 17.03
N VAL A 557 11.52 24.62 17.02
CA VAL A 557 10.07 24.62 16.72
C VAL A 557 9.23 25.17 17.89
N VAL A 558 9.73 25.06 19.12
CA VAL A 558 9.04 25.58 20.31
C VAL A 558 9.21 27.09 20.44
N LYS A 559 10.30 27.66 19.96
CA LYS A 559 10.57 29.11 20.04
C LYS A 559 9.85 29.95 18.98
N SER A 560 9.44 29.35 17.85
CA SER A 560 8.68 30.05 16.82
C SER A 560 7.16 30.09 17.10
N ALA A 561 6.65 29.18 17.94
CA ALA A 561 5.24 29.14 18.30
C ALA A 561 4.84 30.20 19.35
N ASP A 562 5.78 30.63 20.19
CA ASP A 562 5.53 31.66 21.21
C ASP A 562 5.60 33.11 20.68
N ALA A 563 6.17 33.32 19.48
CA ALA A 563 6.30 34.66 18.90
C ALA A 563 5.05 35.13 18.14
N ASP A 564 4.19 34.21 17.66
CA ASP A 564 2.98 34.55 16.89
C ASP A 564 1.71 34.68 17.72
N ALA A 565 1.80 34.44 19.03
CA ALA A 565 0.64 34.52 19.95
C ALA A 565 0.40 35.91 20.56
N GLU A 566 1.29 36.88 20.32
CA GLU A 566 1.25 38.22 20.99
C GLU A 566 0.63 39.35 20.16
N VAL A 567 0.10 39.10 18.93
CA VAL A 567 -0.36 40.17 18.01
C VAL A 567 -1.89 40.28 17.87
N LEU A 568 -2.70 39.52 18.58
CA LEU A 568 -4.17 39.64 18.52
C LEU A 568 -4.85 39.70 19.88
N ALA A 569 -4.65 40.77 20.65
CA ALA A 569 -5.51 41.13 21.78
C ALA A 569 -5.54 42.66 21.96
N GLU A 570 -6.55 43.31 21.46
CA GLU A 570 -7.03 44.60 22.01
C GLU A 570 -8.44 44.47 22.57
N PRO A 571 -8.81 45.27 23.61
CA PRO A 571 -9.80 44.88 24.60
C PRO A 571 -11.13 45.59 24.45
N SER A 572 -12.24 44.92 24.74
CA SER A 572 -13.48 45.61 25.15
C SER A 572 -14.16 44.98 26.36
N SER A 573 -14.04 45.72 27.43
CA SER A 573 -14.98 45.99 28.56
C SER A 573 -16.01 44.97 29.07
N LYS A 574 -15.85 44.68 30.38
CA LYS A 574 -16.85 44.54 31.46
C LYS A 574 -17.86 43.39 31.41
N SER A 575 -17.72 42.40 32.28
CA SER A 575 -18.59 42.21 33.49
C SER A 575 -18.32 40.86 34.17
N GLU A 576 -18.29 40.98 35.50
CA GLU A 576 -18.62 40.01 36.56
C GLU A 576 -18.08 38.58 36.58
N LYS A 577 -17.33 38.33 37.67
CA LYS A 577 -16.84 37.02 38.14
C LYS A 577 -17.95 36.23 38.84
N PRO A 578 -18.01 34.92 38.71
CA PRO A 578 -18.34 34.07 39.84
C PRO A 578 -17.15 33.21 40.29
N LYS A 579 -17.01 33.15 41.61
CA LYS A 579 -16.05 32.28 42.33
C LYS A 579 -16.46 30.81 42.15
N VAL A 580 -15.55 29.96 41.70
CA VAL A 580 -15.69 28.51 41.83
C VAL A 580 -14.47 27.97 42.58
N SER A 581 -14.74 27.33 43.71
CA SER A 581 -13.76 26.68 44.57
C SER A 581 -13.33 25.35 43.94
N VAL A 582 -12.02 25.16 43.76
CA VAL A 582 -11.42 23.91 43.30
C VAL A 582 -11.18 23.02 44.53
N LYS A 583 -11.90 21.90 44.60
CA LYS A 583 -11.52 20.76 45.44
C LYS A 583 -10.62 19.83 44.60
N THR A 584 -9.37 19.76 45.02
CA THR A 584 -8.41 18.76 44.52
C THR A 584 -8.81 17.36 45.02
N GLN A 585 -9.20 16.47 44.12
CA GLN A 585 -9.23 15.03 44.36
C GLN A 585 -7.92 14.41 43.83
N LYS A 586 -7.19 13.75 44.73
CA LYS A 586 -6.03 12.92 44.41
C LYS A 586 -6.52 11.61 43.80
N THR A 587 -6.03 11.25 42.62
CA THR A 587 -6.17 9.91 42.03
C THR A 587 -5.19 8.93 42.70
N PRO A 588 -5.63 7.71 43.08
CA PRO A 588 -4.75 6.69 43.65
C PRO A 588 -3.88 6.04 42.55
N THR A 589 -2.69 5.66 42.92
CA THR A 589 -1.72 4.95 42.07
C THR A 589 -2.08 3.46 41.97
N ALA A 590 -1.74 2.86 40.81
CA ALA A 590 -2.06 1.48 40.37
C ALA A 590 -1.64 0.31 41.29
N ALA A 591 -1.17 0.59 42.50
CA ALA A 591 -0.81 -0.43 43.51
C ALA A 591 -1.93 -0.77 44.49
N GLU A 592 -3.03 0.01 44.54
CA GLU A 592 -4.14 -0.23 45.49
C GLU A 592 -5.33 -1.01 44.89
N GLU A 593 -5.38 -1.23 43.56
CA GLU A 593 -6.45 -2.01 42.92
C GLU A 593 -6.21 -3.53 42.94
N VAL A 594 -4.99 -4.01 43.20
CA VAL A 594 -4.66 -5.45 43.18
C VAL A 594 -5.09 -6.17 44.50
N VAL A 595 -5.38 -5.43 45.57
CA VAL A 595 -5.75 -6.03 46.86
C VAL A 595 -7.27 -6.22 47.04
N LYS A 596 -8.10 -5.60 46.20
CA LYS A 596 -9.59 -5.70 46.32
C LYS A 596 -10.23 -6.78 45.43
N SER A 597 -9.50 -7.44 44.57
CA SER A 597 -10.03 -8.53 43.72
C SER A 597 -9.82 -9.95 44.29
N ALA A 598 -9.11 -10.10 45.42
CA ALA A 598 -8.82 -11.40 46.01
C ALA A 598 -9.85 -11.87 47.07
N ASP A 599 -10.79 -11.01 47.49
CA ASP A 599 -11.78 -11.37 48.55
C ASP A 599 -13.20 -11.67 48.02
N ALA A 600 -13.44 -11.72 46.71
CA ALA A 600 -14.77 -11.94 46.12
C ALA A 600 -15.03 -13.39 45.63
N ASP A 601 -14.04 -14.30 45.61
CA ASP A 601 -14.18 -15.65 45.02
C ASP A 601 -14.29 -16.80 46.07
N ALA A 602 -14.63 -16.50 47.32
CA ALA A 602 -14.64 -17.54 48.37
C ALA A 602 -16.03 -17.97 48.88
N GLU A 603 -17.15 -17.57 48.27
CA GLU A 603 -18.47 -17.89 48.82
C GLU A 603 -19.50 -18.31 47.74
N VAL A 604 -19.30 -19.36 46.97
CA VAL A 604 -20.42 -20.14 46.38
C VAL A 604 -19.93 -21.58 46.07
N LEU A 605 -20.00 -22.47 47.04
CA LEU A 605 -20.12 -23.91 46.86
C LEU A 605 -21.05 -24.48 47.94
N ALA A 606 -22.33 -24.67 47.63
CA ALA A 606 -23.19 -25.64 48.28
C ALA A 606 -24.40 -25.96 47.38
N GLU A 607 -24.44 -27.20 46.95
CA GLU A 607 -25.59 -27.91 46.35
C GLU A 607 -26.80 -28.04 47.33
N PRO A 608 -28.04 -28.50 46.94
CA PRO A 608 -28.24 -29.77 46.20
C PRO A 608 -29.48 -29.85 45.24
N SER A 609 -29.33 -30.80 44.31
CA SER A 609 -30.30 -31.74 43.69
C SER A 609 -31.83 -31.48 43.76
N SER A 610 -32.54 -31.59 42.62
CA SER A 610 -33.45 -32.70 42.31
C SER A 610 -34.40 -32.43 41.12
N ASN A 611 -34.53 -33.48 40.32
CA ASN A 611 -35.76 -34.01 39.69
C ASN A 611 -36.22 -33.51 38.29
N ARG A 612 -35.94 -34.43 37.33
CA ARG A 612 -36.86 -35.07 36.35
C ARG A 612 -37.98 -34.24 35.69
N LYS A 613 -37.98 -34.19 34.36
CA LYS A 613 -38.80 -35.03 33.48
C LYS A 613 -38.67 -34.64 31.99
N SER A 614 -38.51 -35.71 31.21
CA SER A 614 -38.64 -35.91 29.78
C SER A 614 -39.81 -35.18 29.12
N LYS A 615 -39.62 -34.73 27.84
CA LYS A 615 -40.49 -35.12 26.72
C LYS A 615 -39.84 -34.81 25.38
N ARG A 616 -39.77 -35.85 24.57
CA ARG A 616 -39.52 -35.84 23.11
C ARG A 616 -40.72 -35.22 22.39
N PHE A 617 -40.48 -34.61 21.23
CA PHE A 617 -41.28 -34.74 19.98
C PHE A 617 -40.54 -34.03 18.85
N TRP A 618 -40.26 -34.62 17.92
CA TRP A 618 -40.29 -35.03 16.51
C TRP A 618 -40.98 -34.06 15.56
N HIS A 619 -40.30 -33.84 14.39
CA HIS A 619 -40.78 -33.55 13.01
C HIS A 619 -41.36 -32.15 12.69
N ARG A 620 -40.73 -31.43 11.78
CA ARG A 620 -40.59 -31.53 10.32
C ARG A 620 -39.46 -30.62 9.83
#